data_7b38482eb13fb98e0cd2b5de49999839
#
_entry.id   7b38482eb13fb98e0cd2b5de49999839
#
_cell.length_a   1.000
_cell.length_b   1.000
_cell.length_c   1.000
_cell.angle_alpha   90.00
_cell.angle_beta   90.00
_cell.angle_gamma   90.00
#
_symmetry.space_group_name_H-M   'P 1'
#
loop_
_entity.id
_entity.type
_entity.pdbx_description
1 polymer ?
#
loop_
_entity_poly.entity_id
_entity_poly.type
_entity_poly.pdbx_seq_one_letter_code
_entity_poly.pdbx_strand_id
1 'polypeptide(L)'
;MTHTEMHHYEVLRGHGTISGTLLGGCLDSFYDLLTTTRYPDERQVAEQFRLIPCAAEWRGKILFIETSDAQPQPDLFKRMLQRMRQAEILTNVAAVIVGKPQNEHYYQEYRQILIDETADLKLPILYNINFGHAFPRTALPYGAQVCIDFEQATLKILEPWFVEA
;
A
#
# COMPACT_ATOMS: atom_id res chain seq x y z
N MET A 1 -14.62 -23.30 -3.51
CA MET A 1 -15.23 -22.01 -3.87
C MET A 1 -14.34 -21.40 -4.94
N THR A 2 -14.86 -21.09 -6.10
CA THR A 2 -14.08 -20.47 -7.18
C THR A 2 -14.18 -18.96 -7.00
N HIS A 3 -13.05 -18.27 -6.81
CA HIS A 3 -13.01 -16.82 -6.83
C HIS A 3 -12.82 -16.36 -8.27
N THR A 4 -13.74 -15.53 -8.76
CA THR A 4 -13.66 -14.95 -10.09
C THR A 4 -13.16 -13.52 -9.93
N GLU A 5 -12.04 -13.21 -10.55
CA GLU A 5 -11.51 -11.85 -10.62
C GLU A 5 -12.15 -11.15 -11.83
N MET A 6 -12.65 -9.94 -11.62
CA MET A 6 -13.24 -9.12 -12.70
C MET A 6 -12.25 -8.09 -13.25
N HIS A 7 -11.22 -7.74 -12.47
CA HIS A 7 -10.23 -6.72 -12.81
C HIS A 7 -8.81 -7.28 -12.73
N HIS A 8 -7.97 -6.85 -13.65
CA HIS A 8 -6.53 -7.15 -13.66
C HIS A 8 -5.75 -6.11 -12.85
N TYR A 9 -4.42 -6.27 -12.76
CA TYR A 9 -3.53 -5.23 -12.25
C TYR A 9 -3.64 -4.00 -13.14
N GLU A 10 -3.74 -2.83 -12.52
CA GLU A 10 -3.98 -1.57 -13.23
C GLU A 10 -2.93 -0.52 -12.86
N VAL A 11 -2.30 0.07 -13.86
CA VAL A 11 -1.41 1.23 -13.68
C VAL A 11 -2.27 2.48 -13.63
N LEU A 12 -2.45 3.05 -12.43
CA LEU A 12 -3.19 4.30 -12.28
C LEU A 12 -2.34 5.50 -12.68
N ARG A 13 -1.03 5.41 -12.44
CA ARG A 13 -0.04 6.43 -12.81
C ARG A 13 1.35 5.82 -12.75
N GLY A 14 2.24 6.25 -13.65
CA GLY A 14 3.62 5.81 -13.72
C GLY A 14 4.00 5.36 -15.13
N HIS A 15 5.29 5.27 -15.37
CA HIS A 15 5.89 4.77 -16.62
C HIS A 15 7.28 4.21 -16.31
N GLY A 16 7.79 3.37 -17.24
CA GLY A 16 9.10 2.74 -17.07
C GLY A 16 9.17 1.81 -15.86
N THR A 17 10.32 1.72 -15.23
CA THR A 17 10.57 0.87 -14.07
C THR A 17 10.99 1.68 -12.84
N ILE A 18 10.52 1.29 -11.66
CA ILE A 18 10.92 1.85 -10.38
C ILE A 18 11.33 0.72 -9.44
N SER A 19 12.53 0.83 -8.88
CA SER A 19 13.03 -0.10 -7.86
C SER A 19 13.14 0.56 -6.50
N GLY A 20 12.94 -0.22 -5.45
CA GLY A 20 13.05 0.26 -4.08
C GLY A 20 12.80 -0.82 -3.05
N THR A 21 13.01 -0.48 -1.78
CA THR A 21 12.74 -1.37 -0.66
C THR A 21 11.23 -1.39 -0.36
N LEU A 22 10.65 -2.58 -0.29
CA LEU A 22 9.24 -2.79 -0.01
C LEU A 22 8.92 -2.57 1.47
N LEU A 23 8.01 -1.65 1.77
CA LEU A 23 7.55 -1.36 3.12
C LEU A 23 6.08 -0.94 3.10
N GLY A 24 5.30 -1.39 4.07
CA GLY A 24 3.88 -1.08 4.07
C GLY A 24 3.05 -1.98 4.96
N GLY A 25 1.79 -2.21 4.61
CA GLY A 25 0.88 -3.09 5.34
C GLY A 25 -0.59 -2.72 5.16
N CYS A 26 -1.40 -3.20 6.10
CA CYS A 26 -2.83 -2.91 6.15
C CYS A 26 -3.06 -1.42 6.42
N LEU A 27 -3.80 -0.77 5.54
CA LEU A 27 -4.07 0.67 5.62
C LEU A 27 -4.91 1.04 6.84
N ASP A 28 -5.83 0.16 7.24
CA ASP A 28 -6.63 0.30 8.47
C ASP A 28 -5.72 0.37 9.70
N SER A 29 -4.74 -0.54 9.79
CA SER A 29 -3.76 -0.55 10.89
C SER A 29 -2.83 0.66 10.88
N PHE A 30 -2.41 1.13 9.70
CA PHE A 30 -1.67 2.38 9.60
C PHE A 30 -2.49 3.57 10.11
N TYR A 31 -3.77 3.62 9.74
CA TYR A 31 -4.66 4.69 10.18
C TYR A 31 -4.80 4.70 11.71
N ASP A 32 -5.04 3.53 12.30
CA ASP A 32 -5.13 3.39 13.76
C ASP A 32 -3.85 3.89 14.44
N LEU A 33 -2.68 3.44 14.01
CA LEU A 33 -1.39 3.87 14.54
C LEU A 33 -1.12 5.37 14.36
N LEU A 34 -1.52 5.94 13.21
CA LEU A 34 -1.31 7.37 12.92
C LEU A 34 -2.30 8.28 13.64
N THR A 35 -3.49 7.79 13.98
CA THR A 35 -4.49 8.53 14.74
C THR A 35 -4.37 8.31 16.25
N THR A 36 -3.81 7.17 16.64
CA THR A 36 -3.60 6.75 18.05
C THR A 36 -4.89 6.83 18.88
N THR A 37 -5.99 6.36 18.29
CA THR A 37 -7.34 6.46 18.89
C THR A 37 -7.90 5.14 19.38
N ARG A 38 -7.28 4.01 18.97
CA ARG A 38 -7.80 2.68 19.26
C ARG A 38 -7.53 2.23 20.70
N TYR A 39 -6.32 2.49 21.21
CA TYR A 39 -5.90 2.11 22.57
C TYR A 39 -5.28 3.30 23.29
N PRO A 40 -5.46 3.42 24.64
CA PRO A 40 -4.97 4.56 25.41
C PRO A 40 -3.45 4.76 25.38
N ASP A 41 -2.67 3.69 25.26
CA ASP A 41 -1.21 3.66 25.25
C ASP A 41 -0.59 3.57 23.84
N GLU A 42 -1.41 3.50 22.80
CA GLU A 42 -0.98 3.26 21.41
C GLU A 42 0.06 4.29 20.93
N ARG A 43 -0.14 5.55 21.25
CA ARG A 43 0.81 6.62 20.91
C ARG A 43 2.17 6.38 21.55
N GLN A 44 2.19 6.08 22.85
CA GLN A 44 3.45 5.84 23.57
C GLN A 44 4.19 4.64 23.00
N VAL A 45 3.48 3.55 22.72
CA VAL A 45 4.05 2.34 22.11
C VAL A 45 4.58 2.62 20.70
N ALA A 46 3.79 3.30 19.85
CA ALA A 46 4.19 3.62 18.50
C ALA A 46 5.46 4.50 18.43
N GLU A 47 5.55 5.50 19.32
CA GLU A 47 6.72 6.37 19.43
C GLU A 47 7.94 5.63 20.02
N GLN A 48 7.76 4.89 21.11
CA GLN A 48 8.83 4.14 21.78
C GLN A 48 9.50 3.11 20.88
N PHE A 49 8.72 2.39 20.11
CA PHE A 49 9.21 1.33 19.22
C PHE A 49 9.38 1.78 17.77
N ARG A 50 9.13 3.06 17.48
CA ARG A 50 9.23 3.62 16.11
C ARG A 50 8.49 2.76 15.09
N LEU A 51 7.23 2.39 15.41
CA LEU A 51 6.43 1.50 14.57
C LEU A 51 6.13 2.12 13.19
N ILE A 52 6.08 3.44 13.11
CA ILE A 52 5.99 4.18 11.85
C ILE A 52 7.34 4.87 11.62
N PRO A 53 8.04 4.60 10.52
CA PRO A 53 9.25 5.32 10.14
C PRO A 53 9.01 6.82 10.00
N CYS A 54 10.02 7.63 10.27
CA CYS A 54 9.92 9.07 10.04
C CYS A 54 9.90 9.39 8.53
N ALA A 55 9.45 10.59 8.16
CA ALA A 55 9.28 10.99 6.77
C ALA A 55 10.51 10.74 5.87
N ALA A 56 11.72 10.97 6.40
CA ALA A 56 12.95 10.76 5.65
C ALA A 56 13.24 9.28 5.35
N GLU A 57 12.80 8.37 6.21
CA GLU A 57 13.02 6.93 6.07
C GLU A 57 12.12 6.31 4.99
N TRP A 58 11.06 7.01 4.56
CA TRP A 58 10.20 6.59 3.44
C TRP A 58 10.80 6.89 2.07
N ARG A 59 11.86 7.70 1.98
CA ARG A 59 12.49 8.02 0.70
C ARG A 59 13.04 6.79 0.00
N GLY A 60 12.68 6.64 -1.28
CA GLY A 60 13.08 5.51 -2.09
C GLY A 60 12.42 4.17 -1.74
N LYS A 61 11.46 4.16 -0.81
CA LYS A 61 10.64 2.98 -0.53
C LYS A 61 9.54 2.83 -1.57
N ILE A 62 9.15 1.59 -1.80
CA ILE A 62 7.90 1.25 -2.48
C ILE A 62 6.91 0.91 -1.37
N LEU A 63 5.90 1.74 -1.23
CA LEU A 63 4.85 1.54 -0.25
C LEU A 63 3.86 0.49 -0.76
N PHE A 64 3.59 -0.55 0.03
CA PHE A 64 2.46 -1.42 -0.22
C PHE A 64 1.35 -1.17 0.81
N ILE A 65 0.13 -1.00 0.35
CA ILE A 65 -1.07 -0.84 1.19
C ILE A 65 -2.20 -1.73 0.69
N GLU A 66 -3.01 -2.20 1.61
CA GLU A 66 -4.25 -2.93 1.31
C GLU A 66 -5.30 -2.64 2.37
N THR A 67 -6.57 -2.84 2.05
CA THR A 67 -7.67 -2.68 3.00
C THR A 67 -8.03 -4.01 3.65
N SER A 68 -8.44 -3.94 4.93
CA SER A 68 -8.91 -5.12 5.66
C SER A 68 -10.19 -5.73 5.04
N ASP A 69 -10.55 -6.90 5.52
CA ASP A 69 -11.81 -7.59 5.18
C ASP A 69 -13.06 -6.87 5.73
N ALA A 70 -12.88 -5.86 6.59
CA ALA A 70 -13.96 -4.97 7.03
C ALA A 70 -14.51 -4.07 5.92
N GLN A 71 -13.83 -4.00 4.75
CA GLN A 71 -14.27 -3.23 3.58
C GLN A 71 -14.61 -1.77 3.93
N PRO A 72 -13.63 -0.97 4.37
CA PRO A 72 -13.87 0.40 4.81
C PRO A 72 -14.64 1.20 3.75
N GLN A 73 -15.61 1.99 4.20
CA GLN A 73 -16.38 2.85 3.30
C GLN A 73 -15.45 3.82 2.56
N PRO A 74 -15.77 4.23 1.32
CA PRO A 74 -14.93 5.13 0.51
C PRO A 74 -14.47 6.40 1.23
N ASP A 75 -15.34 7.01 2.03
CA ASP A 75 -14.99 8.18 2.83
C ASP A 75 -13.94 7.89 3.89
N LEU A 76 -13.95 6.68 4.48
CA LEU A 76 -12.93 6.27 5.43
C LEU A 76 -11.62 5.99 4.70
N PHE A 77 -11.66 5.29 3.58
CA PHE A 77 -10.48 5.05 2.74
C PHE A 77 -9.81 6.38 2.33
N LYS A 78 -10.59 7.37 1.94
CA LYS A 78 -10.10 8.72 1.66
C LYS A 78 -9.40 9.34 2.86
N ARG A 79 -10.01 9.30 4.05
CA ARG A 79 -9.38 9.82 5.28
C ARG A 79 -8.09 9.10 5.65
N MET A 80 -8.03 7.78 5.42
CA MET A 80 -6.80 7.00 5.63
C MET A 80 -5.65 7.50 4.75
N LEU A 81 -5.88 7.71 3.46
CA LEU A 81 -4.88 8.27 2.55
C LEU A 81 -4.46 9.70 2.94
N GLN A 82 -5.43 10.54 3.30
CA GLN A 82 -5.14 11.89 3.78
C GLN A 82 -4.29 11.89 5.04
N ARG A 83 -4.52 10.94 5.96
CA ARG A 83 -3.70 10.80 7.16
C ARG A 83 -2.28 10.34 6.83
N MET A 84 -2.08 9.40 5.90
CA MET A 84 -0.76 9.02 5.40
C MET A 84 -0.04 10.19 4.73
N ARG A 85 -0.77 11.03 4.01
CA ARG A 85 -0.22 12.24 3.40
C ARG A 85 0.22 13.25 4.45
N GLN A 86 -0.60 13.50 5.49
CA GLN A 86 -0.24 14.37 6.62
C GLN A 86 0.98 13.87 7.41
N ALA A 87 1.16 12.55 7.48
CA ALA A 87 2.35 11.92 8.04
C ALA A 87 3.57 11.92 7.08
N GLU A 88 3.46 12.60 5.94
CA GLU A 88 4.49 12.73 4.92
C GLU A 88 4.96 11.39 4.31
N ILE A 89 4.16 10.33 4.43
CA ILE A 89 4.47 9.01 3.84
C ILE A 89 4.32 9.09 2.32
N LEU A 90 3.12 9.46 1.83
CA LEU A 90 2.83 9.49 0.39
C LEU A 90 3.68 10.51 -0.40
N THR A 91 4.20 11.54 0.27
CA THR A 91 5.06 12.55 -0.35
C THR A 91 6.52 12.13 -0.47
N ASN A 92 6.93 11.07 0.23
CA ASN A 92 8.33 10.64 0.26
C ASN A 92 8.59 9.30 -0.43
N VAL A 93 7.58 8.45 -0.60
CA VAL A 93 7.78 7.14 -1.26
C VAL A 93 8.00 7.29 -2.77
N ALA A 94 8.73 6.34 -3.36
CA ALA A 94 9.02 6.33 -4.80
C ALA A 94 7.83 5.87 -5.64
N ALA A 95 7.04 4.95 -5.10
CA ALA A 95 5.83 4.40 -5.74
C ALA A 95 4.92 3.75 -4.69
N VAL A 96 3.68 3.50 -5.07
CA VAL A 96 2.71 2.75 -4.27
C VAL A 96 2.21 1.54 -5.05
N ILE A 97 2.13 0.40 -4.37
CA ILE A 97 1.35 -0.74 -4.83
C ILE A 97 0.17 -0.94 -3.89
N VAL A 98 -1.01 -1.14 -4.46
CA VAL A 98 -2.27 -1.24 -3.70
C VAL A 98 -2.88 -2.61 -3.91
N GLY A 99 -3.13 -3.30 -2.81
CA GLY A 99 -3.77 -4.61 -2.80
C GLY A 99 -5.21 -4.56 -3.30
N LYS A 100 -5.65 -5.69 -3.82
CA LYS A 100 -7.04 -5.88 -4.25
C LYS A 100 -8.00 -5.64 -3.10
N PRO A 101 -9.06 -4.84 -3.30
CA PRO A 101 -10.13 -4.73 -2.31
C PRO A 101 -10.83 -6.09 -2.09
N GLN A 102 -11.24 -6.36 -0.87
CA GLN A 102 -11.96 -7.60 -0.54
C GLN A 102 -13.21 -7.77 -1.43
N ASN A 103 -13.28 -8.89 -2.16
CA ASN A 103 -14.32 -9.19 -3.14
C ASN A 103 -14.49 -8.11 -4.23
N GLU A 104 -13.44 -7.34 -4.52
CA GLU A 104 -13.44 -6.17 -5.41
C GLU A 104 -14.51 -5.12 -5.03
N HIS A 105 -14.95 -5.12 -3.74
CA HIS A 105 -15.90 -4.15 -3.24
C HIS A 105 -15.28 -2.76 -3.20
N TYR A 106 -16.01 -1.74 -3.64
CA TYR A 106 -15.53 -0.36 -3.81
C TYR A 106 -14.34 -0.20 -4.77
N TYR A 107 -14.13 -1.14 -5.70
CA TYR A 107 -13.00 -1.10 -6.65
C TYR A 107 -12.88 0.25 -7.35
N GLN A 108 -13.98 0.75 -7.93
CA GLN A 108 -13.98 2.00 -8.69
C GLN A 108 -13.83 3.24 -7.78
N GLU A 109 -14.46 3.22 -6.63
CA GLU A 109 -14.40 4.31 -5.66
C GLU A 109 -12.97 4.46 -5.10
N TYR A 110 -12.35 3.36 -4.68
CA TYR A 110 -10.97 3.39 -4.18
C TYR A 110 -9.98 3.82 -5.28
N ARG A 111 -10.18 3.31 -6.48
CA ARG A 111 -9.42 3.71 -7.66
C ARG A 111 -9.46 5.22 -7.88
N GLN A 112 -10.66 5.80 -7.89
CA GLN A 112 -10.84 7.23 -8.10
C GLN A 112 -10.23 8.05 -6.96
N ILE A 113 -10.44 7.64 -5.71
CA ILE A 113 -9.87 8.31 -4.54
C ILE A 113 -8.34 8.29 -4.58
N LEU A 114 -7.71 7.16 -4.95
CA LEU A 114 -6.24 7.09 -5.13
C LEU A 114 -5.75 8.11 -6.16
N ILE A 115 -6.42 8.21 -7.30
CA ILE A 115 -6.08 9.17 -8.35
C ILE A 115 -6.17 10.60 -7.84
N ASP A 116 -7.29 10.95 -7.20
CA ASP A 116 -7.59 12.31 -6.76
C ASP A 116 -6.69 12.77 -5.61
N GLU A 117 -6.55 11.94 -4.56
CA GLU A 117 -5.76 12.29 -3.36
C GLU A 117 -4.24 12.34 -3.61
N THR A 118 -3.78 11.83 -4.76
CA THR A 118 -2.35 11.83 -5.12
C THR A 118 -2.05 12.57 -6.41
N ALA A 119 -3.01 13.30 -6.99
CA ALA A 119 -2.89 13.94 -8.30
C ALA A 119 -1.71 14.93 -8.37
N ASP A 120 -1.58 15.77 -7.37
CA ASP A 120 -0.53 16.79 -7.28
C ASP A 120 0.86 16.21 -6.97
N LEU A 121 0.92 15.04 -6.35
CA LEU A 121 2.18 14.34 -6.04
C LEU A 121 2.79 13.68 -7.28
N LYS A 122 2.00 13.44 -8.34
CA LYS A 122 2.39 12.63 -9.50
C LYS A 122 2.92 11.25 -9.12
N LEU A 123 2.50 10.74 -7.98
CA LEU A 123 2.98 9.50 -7.37
C LEU A 123 2.62 8.30 -8.25
N PRO A 124 3.59 7.47 -8.67
CA PRO A 124 3.34 6.25 -9.42
C PRO A 124 2.56 5.23 -8.59
N ILE A 125 1.51 4.65 -9.18
CA ILE A 125 0.60 3.72 -8.48
C ILE A 125 0.28 2.53 -9.37
N LEU A 126 0.54 1.33 -8.85
CA LEU A 126 0.09 0.06 -9.40
C LEU A 126 -1.01 -0.50 -8.49
N TYR A 127 -2.21 -0.69 -9.04
CA TYR A 127 -3.43 -1.01 -8.30
C TYR A 127 -3.89 -2.44 -8.55
N ASN A 128 -4.68 -2.97 -7.62
CA ASN A 128 -5.37 -4.26 -7.69
C ASN A 128 -4.42 -5.47 -7.65
N ILE A 129 -3.31 -5.36 -6.94
CA ILE A 129 -2.31 -6.43 -6.82
C ILE A 129 -2.81 -7.53 -5.88
N ASN A 130 -2.47 -8.78 -6.19
CA ASN A 130 -2.88 -9.96 -5.42
C ASN A 130 -2.07 -10.14 -4.13
N PHE A 131 -2.31 -9.29 -3.14
CA PHE A 131 -1.81 -9.43 -1.77
C PHE A 131 -2.81 -8.85 -0.76
N GLY A 132 -2.59 -9.09 0.52
CA GLY A 132 -3.43 -8.61 1.60
C GLY A 132 -4.55 -9.58 1.99
N HIS A 133 -5.72 -9.04 2.34
CA HIS A 133 -6.87 -9.84 2.80
C HIS A 133 -7.65 -10.52 1.67
N ALA A 134 -7.68 -9.93 0.47
CA ALA A 134 -8.42 -10.46 -0.66
C ALA A 134 -7.77 -11.69 -1.30
N PHE A 135 -8.56 -12.56 -1.91
CA PHE A 135 -8.11 -13.69 -2.72
C PHE A 135 -8.25 -13.39 -4.22
N PRO A 136 -7.35 -13.96 -5.07
CA PRO A 136 -6.14 -14.71 -4.72
C PRO A 136 -5.09 -13.80 -4.09
N ARG A 137 -4.18 -14.34 -3.28
CA ARG A 137 -3.14 -13.55 -2.63
C ARG A 137 -1.79 -14.25 -2.59
N THR A 138 -0.73 -13.45 -2.63
CA THR A 138 0.64 -13.88 -2.40
C THR A 138 1.22 -13.17 -1.18
N ALA A 139 2.28 -13.72 -0.60
CA ALA A 139 3.03 -13.04 0.45
C ALA A 139 3.92 -11.96 -0.17
N LEU A 140 4.10 -10.84 0.55
CA LEU A 140 5.08 -9.81 0.23
C LEU A 140 6.13 -9.74 1.35
N PRO A 141 7.42 -9.90 1.06
CA PRO A 141 8.47 -9.84 2.07
C PRO A 141 8.77 -8.38 2.44
N TYR A 142 8.62 -8.05 3.72
CA TYR A 142 9.03 -6.75 4.24
C TYR A 142 10.54 -6.52 4.06
N GLY A 143 10.90 -5.33 3.63
CA GLY A 143 12.30 -4.94 3.49
C GLY A 143 13.01 -5.45 2.24
N ALA A 144 12.38 -6.30 1.42
CA ALA A 144 12.96 -6.81 0.20
C ALA A 144 13.10 -5.73 -0.88
N GLN A 145 14.13 -5.88 -1.71
CA GLN A 145 14.27 -5.07 -2.91
C GLN A 145 13.30 -5.56 -3.99
N VAL A 146 12.53 -4.65 -4.53
CA VAL A 146 11.55 -4.94 -5.58
C VAL A 146 11.69 -3.99 -6.75
N CYS A 147 11.18 -4.39 -7.90
CA CYS A 147 11.06 -3.57 -9.10
C CYS A 147 9.62 -3.63 -9.62
N ILE A 148 9.02 -2.47 -9.84
CA ILE A 148 7.75 -2.34 -10.55
C ILE A 148 8.06 -1.98 -11.99
N ASP A 149 7.47 -2.70 -12.93
CA ASP A 149 7.43 -2.34 -14.34
C ASP A 149 6.01 -1.84 -14.67
N PHE A 150 5.89 -0.55 -14.90
CA PHE A 150 4.61 0.10 -15.17
C PHE A 150 4.12 -0.14 -16.61
N GLU A 151 5.01 -0.51 -17.56
CA GLU A 151 4.59 -0.85 -18.93
C GLU A 151 3.95 -2.24 -18.99
N GLN A 152 4.43 -3.15 -18.15
CA GLN A 152 3.94 -4.52 -18.06
C GLN A 152 2.96 -4.76 -16.90
N ALA A 153 2.71 -3.75 -16.06
CA ALA A 153 1.94 -3.85 -14.82
C ALA A 153 2.41 -5.05 -13.95
N THR A 154 3.73 -5.17 -13.73
CA THR A 154 4.30 -6.29 -12.97
C THR A 154 5.13 -5.80 -11.78
N LEU A 155 5.19 -6.66 -10.75
CA LEU A 155 6.04 -6.50 -9.58
C LEU A 155 6.99 -7.69 -9.51
N LYS A 156 8.30 -7.44 -9.44
CA LYS A 156 9.33 -8.46 -9.26
C LYS A 156 10.05 -8.24 -7.93
N ILE A 157 10.24 -9.32 -7.18
CA ILE A 157 11.13 -9.34 -6.03
C ILE A 157 12.53 -9.67 -6.54
N LEU A 158 13.51 -8.83 -6.20
CA LEU A 158 14.87 -8.90 -6.75
C LEU A 158 15.81 -9.78 -5.92
N GLU A 159 15.36 -10.17 -4.73
CA GLU A 159 16.14 -11.00 -3.80
C GLU A 159 15.55 -12.41 -3.70
N PRO A 160 16.36 -13.43 -3.47
CA PRO A 160 15.83 -14.77 -3.23
C PRO A 160 15.01 -14.79 -1.93
N TRP A 161 13.84 -15.41 -1.97
CA TRP A 161 12.95 -15.51 -0.81
C TRP A 161 13.48 -16.47 0.26
N PHE A 162 14.34 -17.38 -0.16
CA PHE A 162 14.91 -18.41 0.70
C PHE A 162 16.40 -18.52 0.42
N VAL A 163 17.17 -18.72 1.49
CA VAL A 163 18.60 -19.09 1.39
C VAL A 163 18.63 -20.60 1.30
N GLU A 164 19.33 -21.14 0.30
CA GLU A 164 19.63 -22.57 0.28
C GLU A 164 20.49 -22.91 1.52
N ALA A 165 20.05 -23.95 2.26
CA ALA A 165 20.71 -24.40 3.47
C ALA A 165 22.01 -25.17 3.15
#